data_f4c5d5f6472646821e04f8192c537d33
#
_entry.id   f4c5d5f6472646821e04f8192c537d33
#
_cell.length_a   1.000
_cell.length_b   1.000
_cell.length_c   1.000
_cell.angle_alpha   90.00
_cell.angle_beta   90.00
_cell.angle_gamma   90.00
#
_symmetry.space_group_name_H-M   'P 1'
#
loop_
_entity.id
_entity.type
_entity.pdbx_description
1 polymer ?
#
loop_
_entity_poly.entity_id
_entity_poly.type
_entity_poly.pdbx_seq_one_letter_code
_entity_poly.pdbx_strand_id
1 'polypeptide(L)'
;IIKKKKHVILVNVEADVTCGKYLSDLAKENNVICSMAYGDQPSLILEQIEWARLNGFFVVCAGKGTKYHPTFEYSTPDTVWEHYGLSKKRAEVESGMNPKMFNSFLCGDKSAIEMCAVSNAANLKCPSNGLTFPPVGVYDIAKKLIPKSDGGLIEYEGQVEVISSIDLEKKDIPNDLRWGVYVVIKAQNQYVKNCFKDYGMVTDASGNYSAIWRPYHYIGLELAQSIYSVALDKKATGFTKKYNSDVATYAKKDLKIGEKLDGEGGFCSRGK
;
A
#
# COMPACT_ATOMS: atom_id res chain seq x y z
N ILE A 1 12.98 -4.71 -23.25
CA ILE A 1 13.53 -3.41 -22.86
C ILE A 1 14.84 -3.63 -22.10
N ILE A 2 14.87 -4.35 -20.96
CA ILE A 2 16.03 -4.60 -20.10
C ILE A 2 17.20 -5.22 -20.90
N LYS A 3 16.96 -6.29 -21.67
CA LYS A 3 17.97 -6.93 -22.55
C LYS A 3 18.49 -6.00 -23.65
N LYS A 4 17.81 -4.90 -23.91
CA LYS A 4 18.24 -3.82 -24.81
C LYS A 4 19.00 -2.71 -24.09
N LYS A 5 19.49 -2.96 -22.86
CA LYS A 5 20.26 -2.02 -22.02
C LYS A 5 19.53 -0.69 -21.74
N LYS A 6 18.21 -0.76 -21.55
CA LYS A 6 17.39 0.41 -21.21
C LYS A 6 16.81 0.25 -19.81
N HIS A 7 16.86 1.32 -19.01
CA HIS A 7 16.18 1.40 -17.73
C HIS A 7 14.67 1.27 -17.90
N VAL A 8 13.99 0.77 -16.87
CA VAL A 8 12.54 0.60 -16.84
C VAL A 8 12.01 1.25 -15.57
N ILE A 9 11.00 2.10 -15.71
CA ILE A 9 10.17 2.58 -14.60
C ILE A 9 8.81 1.94 -14.76
N LEU A 10 8.47 1.08 -13.81
CA LEU A 10 7.32 0.19 -13.87
C LEU A 10 6.14 0.84 -13.15
N VAL A 11 5.16 1.35 -13.90
CA VAL A 11 3.93 1.94 -13.36
C VAL A 11 2.90 0.86 -13.00
N ASN A 12 3.07 -0.35 -13.51
CA ASN A 12 2.19 -1.49 -13.30
C ASN A 12 2.65 -2.30 -12.07
N VAL A 13 1.97 -2.14 -10.94
CA VAL A 13 2.29 -2.83 -9.68
C VAL A 13 1.97 -4.32 -9.77
N GLU A 14 0.98 -4.72 -10.55
CA GLU A 14 0.59 -6.11 -10.79
C GLU A 14 1.76 -6.90 -11.43
N ALA A 15 2.46 -6.28 -12.36
CA ALA A 15 3.65 -6.88 -12.96
C ALA A 15 4.80 -6.99 -11.95
N ASP A 16 4.96 -6.01 -11.05
CA ASP A 16 5.99 -6.07 -10.01
C ASP A 16 5.72 -7.22 -9.03
N VAL A 17 4.49 -7.38 -8.56
CA VAL A 17 4.10 -8.47 -7.66
C VAL A 17 4.31 -9.83 -8.33
N THR A 18 3.95 -9.95 -9.61
CA THR A 18 4.03 -11.21 -10.35
C THR A 18 5.47 -11.60 -10.70
N CYS A 19 6.28 -10.67 -11.18
CA CYS A 19 7.61 -10.95 -11.71
C CYS A 19 8.69 -9.92 -11.34
N GLY A 20 8.44 -9.03 -10.38
CA GLY A 20 9.34 -7.94 -10.02
C GLY A 20 10.72 -8.40 -9.60
N LYS A 21 10.82 -9.50 -8.82
CA LYS A 21 12.12 -10.07 -8.45
C LYS A 21 12.92 -10.52 -9.67
N TYR A 22 12.28 -11.21 -10.60
CA TYR A 22 12.92 -11.61 -11.86
C TYR A 22 13.36 -10.39 -12.68
N LEU A 23 12.52 -9.37 -12.77
CA LEU A 23 12.83 -8.14 -13.49
C LEU A 23 13.99 -7.38 -12.84
N SER A 24 14.05 -7.34 -11.51
CA SER A 24 15.15 -6.71 -10.75
C SER A 24 16.47 -7.44 -10.97
N ASP A 25 16.48 -8.76 -10.93
CA ASP A 25 17.69 -9.56 -11.19
C ASP A 25 18.15 -9.41 -12.65
N LEU A 26 17.23 -9.51 -13.60
CA LEU A 26 17.53 -9.30 -15.01
C LEU A 26 18.08 -7.91 -15.28
N ALA A 27 17.57 -6.88 -14.59
CA ALA A 27 18.06 -5.51 -14.71
C ALA A 27 19.52 -5.40 -14.19
N LYS A 28 19.79 -6.02 -13.03
CA LYS A 28 21.13 -6.07 -12.44
C LYS A 28 22.14 -6.77 -13.37
N GLU A 29 21.80 -7.92 -13.91
CA GLU A 29 22.61 -8.68 -14.87
C GLU A 29 22.91 -7.86 -16.14
N ASN A 30 22.02 -6.98 -16.52
CA ASN A 30 22.14 -6.14 -17.71
C ASN A 30 22.71 -4.75 -17.44
N ASN A 31 23.12 -4.43 -16.19
CA ASN A 31 23.61 -3.13 -15.75
C ASN A 31 22.62 -1.99 -16.05
N VAL A 32 21.33 -2.24 -15.84
CA VAL A 32 20.26 -1.25 -15.94
C VAL A 32 19.41 -1.28 -14.67
N ILE A 33 18.50 -0.34 -14.52
CA ILE A 33 17.62 -0.21 -13.38
C ILE A 33 16.19 -0.57 -13.81
N CYS A 34 15.53 -1.43 -13.02
CA CYS A 34 14.10 -1.61 -13.01
C CYS A 34 13.58 -1.01 -11.70
N SER A 35 12.70 -0.04 -11.78
CA SER A 35 12.22 0.75 -10.64
C SER A 35 10.71 0.77 -10.61
N MET A 36 10.12 0.71 -9.42
CA MET A 36 8.74 1.13 -9.19
C MET A 36 8.60 2.62 -9.49
N ALA A 37 7.41 3.04 -9.93
CA ALA A 37 7.10 4.43 -10.22
C ALA A 37 6.86 5.21 -8.92
N TYR A 38 7.56 6.33 -8.76
CA TYR A 38 7.30 7.27 -7.67
C TYR A 38 5.96 8.00 -7.88
N GLY A 39 5.27 8.27 -6.78
CA GLY A 39 3.89 8.78 -6.80
C GLY A 39 2.85 7.67 -6.66
N ASP A 40 3.22 6.41 -6.90
CA ASP A 40 2.42 5.27 -6.47
C ASP A 40 2.70 4.93 -4.99
N GLN A 41 1.70 4.44 -4.28
CA GLN A 41 1.75 4.23 -2.84
C GLN A 41 2.90 3.30 -2.40
N PRO A 42 3.21 2.19 -3.08
CA PRO A 42 4.36 1.36 -2.71
C PRO A 42 5.68 2.13 -2.67
N SER A 43 5.96 2.93 -3.69
CA SER A 43 7.21 3.70 -3.77
C SER A 43 7.32 4.75 -2.66
N LEU A 44 6.21 5.44 -2.33
CA LEU A 44 6.15 6.42 -1.24
C LEU A 44 6.33 5.78 0.15
N ILE A 45 5.77 4.58 0.35
CA ILE A 45 5.97 3.80 1.58
C ILE A 45 7.44 3.38 1.70
N LEU A 46 8.04 2.93 0.60
CA LEU A 46 9.44 2.50 0.57
C LEU A 46 10.40 3.65 0.87
N GLU A 47 10.10 4.86 0.41
CA GLU A 47 10.87 6.07 0.74
C GLU A 47 10.86 6.33 2.26
N GLN A 48 9.68 6.29 2.90
CA GLN A 48 9.56 6.48 4.34
C GLN A 48 10.24 5.36 5.13
N ILE A 49 10.16 4.11 4.67
CA ILE A 49 10.85 2.97 5.26
C ILE A 49 12.37 3.14 5.14
N GLU A 50 12.86 3.56 3.98
CA GLU A 50 14.28 3.81 3.77
C GLU A 50 14.79 4.91 4.69
N TRP A 51 14.05 6.02 4.76
CA TRP A 51 14.37 7.10 5.71
C TRP A 51 14.43 6.58 7.15
N ALA A 52 13.44 5.83 7.59
CA ALA A 52 13.39 5.29 8.95
C ALA A 52 14.62 4.40 9.24
N ARG A 53 14.93 3.47 8.33
CA ARG A 53 16.03 2.51 8.51
C ARG A 53 17.41 3.16 8.45
N LEU A 54 17.61 4.13 7.56
CA LEU A 54 18.87 4.88 7.46
C LEU A 54 19.16 5.70 8.74
N ASN A 55 18.10 6.16 9.41
CA ASN A 55 18.22 6.85 10.69
C ASN A 55 18.20 5.90 11.90
N GLY A 56 18.23 4.59 11.64
CA GLY A 56 18.32 3.54 12.65
C GLY A 56 17.02 3.21 13.36
N PHE A 57 15.86 3.71 12.93
CA PHE A 57 14.57 3.35 13.50
C PHE A 57 14.14 1.95 13.08
N PHE A 58 13.50 1.22 14.00
CA PHE A 58 12.80 -0.01 13.65
C PHE A 58 11.45 0.31 13.01
N VAL A 59 11.19 -0.24 11.83
CA VAL A 59 9.91 -0.16 11.16
C VAL A 59 8.99 -1.24 11.74
N VAL A 60 7.92 -0.81 12.37
CA VAL A 60 6.97 -1.67 13.09
C VAL A 60 5.79 -2.04 12.20
N CYS A 61 5.23 -1.05 11.52
CA CYS A 61 4.16 -1.24 10.54
C CYS A 61 4.33 -0.24 9.41
N ALA A 62 3.96 -0.62 8.21
CA ALA A 62 3.95 0.29 7.07
C ALA A 62 2.75 0.00 6.17
N GLY A 63 2.19 1.03 5.58
CA GLY A 63 1.04 0.84 4.71
C GLY A 63 0.40 2.11 4.20
N LYS A 64 -0.86 1.99 3.87
CA LYS A 64 -1.66 3.04 3.22
C LYS A 64 -3.05 3.16 3.84
N GLY A 65 -3.73 4.24 3.50
CA GLY A 65 -5.16 4.39 3.72
C GLY A 65 -5.97 4.00 2.49
N THR A 66 -7.23 3.67 2.72
CA THR A 66 -8.24 3.45 1.66
C THR A 66 -9.64 3.66 2.23
N LYS A 67 -10.65 3.70 1.37
CA LYS A 67 -12.04 3.57 1.79
C LYS A 67 -12.42 2.09 1.71
N TYR A 68 -12.62 1.46 2.85
CA TYR A 68 -12.95 0.04 2.90
C TYR A 68 -14.04 -0.26 3.95
N HIS A 69 -14.91 -1.18 3.60
CA HIS A 69 -15.88 -1.80 4.50
C HIS A 69 -16.01 -3.28 4.10
N PRO A 70 -16.22 -4.24 5.03
CA PRO A 70 -16.30 -5.66 4.69
C PRO A 70 -17.32 -6.00 3.60
N THR A 71 -18.45 -5.28 3.54
CA THR A 71 -19.46 -5.47 2.47
C THR A 71 -18.95 -5.08 1.09
N PHE A 72 -17.90 -4.25 0.98
CA PHE A 72 -17.33 -3.84 -0.30
C PHE A 72 -16.52 -4.94 -0.98
N GLU A 73 -16.16 -5.99 -0.25
CA GLU A 73 -15.50 -7.17 -0.83
C GLU A 73 -16.31 -7.78 -1.99
N TYR A 74 -17.63 -7.65 -1.94
CA TYR A 74 -18.55 -8.15 -2.96
C TYR A 74 -18.97 -7.07 -3.97
N SER A 75 -18.42 -5.86 -3.88
CA SER A 75 -18.68 -4.79 -4.84
C SER A 75 -18.28 -5.18 -6.25
N THR A 76 -19.01 -4.68 -7.23
CA THR A 76 -18.81 -4.93 -8.66
C THR A 76 -18.69 -3.61 -9.41
N PRO A 77 -18.23 -3.60 -10.67
CA PRO A 77 -18.26 -2.41 -11.51
C PRO A 77 -19.64 -1.73 -11.63
N ASP A 78 -20.72 -2.49 -11.43
CA ASP A 78 -22.08 -1.94 -11.47
C ASP A 78 -22.51 -1.23 -10.18
N THR A 79 -21.95 -1.64 -9.03
CA THR A 79 -22.31 -1.10 -7.70
C THR A 79 -21.30 -0.10 -7.14
N VAL A 80 -20.14 0.03 -7.76
CA VAL A 80 -19.00 0.81 -7.26
C VAL A 80 -19.35 2.27 -6.97
N TRP A 81 -20.14 2.91 -7.84
CA TRP A 81 -20.44 4.34 -7.72
C TRP A 81 -21.35 4.67 -6.56
N GLU A 82 -22.24 3.76 -6.17
CA GLU A 82 -23.09 3.89 -4.97
C GLU A 82 -22.21 4.03 -3.71
N HIS A 83 -21.14 3.24 -3.63
CA HIS A 83 -20.22 3.28 -2.50
C HIS A 83 -19.37 4.55 -2.46
N TYR A 84 -19.15 5.19 -3.61
CA TYR A 84 -18.49 6.50 -3.70
C TYR A 84 -19.45 7.68 -3.57
N GLY A 85 -20.77 7.46 -3.58
CA GLY A 85 -21.77 8.53 -3.59
C GLY A 85 -21.80 9.31 -4.91
N LEU A 86 -21.44 8.65 -6.01
CA LEU A 86 -21.37 9.25 -7.34
C LEU A 86 -22.46 8.68 -8.25
N SER A 87 -23.03 9.51 -9.12
CA SER A 87 -23.85 9.00 -10.22
C SER A 87 -22.98 8.41 -11.32
N LYS A 88 -23.45 7.36 -11.96
CA LYS A 88 -22.76 6.73 -13.12
C LYS A 88 -22.46 7.75 -14.22
N LYS A 89 -23.40 8.64 -14.50
CA LYS A 89 -23.21 9.71 -15.48
C LYS A 89 -22.02 10.59 -15.17
N ARG A 90 -21.93 11.08 -13.91
CA ARG A 90 -20.82 11.93 -13.48
C ARG A 90 -19.48 11.18 -13.52
N ALA A 91 -19.45 9.94 -13.03
CA ALA A 91 -18.22 9.17 -12.94
C ALA A 91 -17.70 8.75 -14.34
N GLU A 92 -18.53 8.05 -15.12
CA GLU A 92 -18.07 7.42 -16.37
C GLU A 92 -18.12 8.38 -17.57
N VAL A 93 -19.19 9.18 -17.70
CA VAL A 93 -19.39 10.02 -18.90
C VAL A 93 -18.67 11.37 -18.76
N GLU A 94 -18.84 12.06 -17.64
CA GLU A 94 -18.29 13.40 -17.43
C GLU A 94 -16.81 13.37 -17.02
N SER A 95 -16.40 12.38 -16.21
CA SER A 95 -15.04 12.27 -15.67
C SER A 95 -14.19 11.16 -16.29
N GLY A 96 -14.75 10.30 -17.13
CA GLY A 96 -14.03 9.21 -17.80
C GLY A 96 -13.46 8.15 -16.83
N MET A 97 -14.04 8.00 -15.64
CA MET A 97 -13.57 7.04 -14.65
C MET A 97 -13.89 5.60 -15.07
N ASN A 98 -12.94 4.69 -14.87
CA ASN A 98 -13.15 3.28 -15.17
C ASN A 98 -13.75 2.55 -13.96
N PRO A 99 -14.99 2.03 -14.03
CA PRO A 99 -15.66 1.41 -12.90
C PRO A 99 -14.93 0.18 -12.36
N LYS A 100 -14.29 -0.62 -13.21
CA LYS A 100 -13.54 -1.80 -12.81
C LYS A 100 -12.29 -1.40 -12.01
N MET A 101 -11.57 -0.38 -12.45
CA MET A 101 -10.42 0.15 -11.72
C MET A 101 -10.82 0.72 -10.35
N PHE A 102 -11.89 1.52 -10.29
CA PHE A 102 -12.38 2.05 -9.02
C PHE A 102 -12.92 0.96 -8.09
N ASN A 103 -13.49 -0.10 -8.65
CA ASN A 103 -13.94 -1.24 -7.87
C ASN A 103 -12.76 -2.01 -7.24
N SER A 104 -11.61 -2.10 -7.90
CA SER A 104 -10.42 -2.75 -7.34
C SER A 104 -9.90 -2.04 -6.08
N PHE A 105 -10.11 -0.72 -5.97
CA PHE A 105 -9.79 0.03 -4.76
C PHE A 105 -10.72 -0.30 -3.60
N LEU A 106 -12.02 -0.49 -3.87
CA LEU A 106 -13.04 -0.78 -2.84
C LEU A 106 -13.02 -2.22 -2.36
N CYS A 107 -12.92 -3.19 -3.27
CA CYS A 107 -13.00 -4.60 -2.91
C CYS A 107 -11.71 -5.16 -2.27
N GLY A 108 -10.67 -4.34 -2.18
CA GLY A 108 -9.40 -4.69 -1.54
C GLY A 108 -8.33 -5.24 -2.49
N ASP A 109 -8.66 -5.51 -3.75
CA ASP A 109 -7.71 -6.05 -4.75
C ASP A 109 -6.43 -5.22 -4.83
N LYS A 110 -6.59 -3.93 -5.13
CA LYS A 110 -5.45 -3.03 -5.27
C LYS A 110 -4.64 -2.90 -3.98
N SER A 111 -5.32 -2.88 -2.84
CA SER A 111 -4.67 -2.85 -1.53
C SER A 111 -3.82 -4.09 -1.28
N ALA A 112 -4.31 -5.28 -1.61
CA ALA A 112 -3.56 -6.54 -1.50
C ALA A 112 -2.31 -6.51 -2.39
N ILE A 113 -2.46 -6.11 -3.66
CA ILE A 113 -1.37 -6.00 -4.63
C ILE A 113 -0.29 -5.02 -4.16
N GLU A 114 -0.68 -3.83 -3.74
CA GLU A 114 0.28 -2.80 -3.30
C GLU A 114 0.99 -3.19 -2.01
N MET A 115 0.30 -3.79 -1.04
CA MET A 115 0.96 -4.25 0.20
C MET A 115 1.85 -5.46 -0.04
N CYS A 116 1.51 -6.34 -0.97
CA CYS A 116 2.39 -7.40 -1.44
C CYS A 116 3.69 -6.82 -2.04
N ALA A 117 3.59 -5.80 -2.89
CA ALA A 117 4.77 -5.12 -3.45
C ALA A 117 5.66 -4.51 -2.36
N VAL A 118 5.07 -3.82 -1.36
CA VAL A 118 5.81 -3.27 -0.21
C VAL A 118 6.46 -4.36 0.62
N SER A 119 5.74 -5.44 0.93
CA SER A 119 6.26 -6.61 1.67
C SER A 119 7.48 -7.19 0.96
N ASN A 120 7.39 -7.41 -0.34
CA ASN A 120 8.44 -8.00 -1.17
C ASN A 120 9.66 -7.07 -1.33
N ALA A 121 9.45 -5.77 -1.40
CA ALA A 121 10.52 -4.78 -1.52
C ALA A 121 11.20 -4.44 -0.19
N ALA A 122 10.43 -4.34 0.90
CA ALA A 122 10.92 -3.90 2.21
C ALA A 122 11.25 -5.04 3.18
N ASN A 123 10.98 -6.29 2.82
CA ASN A 123 11.10 -7.45 3.71
C ASN A 123 10.22 -7.32 4.96
N LEU A 124 8.98 -6.89 4.77
CA LEU A 124 7.95 -6.86 5.80
C LEU A 124 7.05 -8.09 5.67
N LYS A 125 6.28 -8.40 6.72
CA LYS A 125 5.36 -9.53 6.75
C LYS A 125 3.94 -9.09 6.38
N CYS A 126 3.18 -9.94 5.73
CA CYS A 126 1.72 -9.79 5.66
C CYS A 126 1.06 -10.41 6.90
N PRO A 127 -0.12 -9.91 7.33
CA PRO A 127 -0.90 -10.58 8.36
C PRO A 127 -1.27 -12.01 7.95
N SER A 128 -1.37 -12.93 8.93
CA SER A 128 -1.59 -14.36 8.68
C SER A 128 -2.86 -14.67 7.87
N ASN A 129 -3.92 -13.87 8.09
CA ASN A 129 -5.21 -14.03 7.41
C ASN A 129 -5.49 -12.93 6.37
N GLY A 130 -4.44 -12.24 5.90
CA GLY A 130 -4.53 -11.10 5.01
C GLY A 130 -4.86 -9.79 5.73
N LEU A 131 -4.94 -8.70 4.98
CA LEU A 131 -5.14 -7.34 5.48
C LEU A 131 -6.46 -7.22 6.26
N THR A 132 -6.44 -6.44 7.36
CA THR A 132 -7.58 -6.32 8.28
C THR A 132 -8.36 -5.03 8.15
N PHE A 133 -7.79 -4.01 7.51
CA PHE A 133 -8.41 -2.71 7.24
C PHE A 133 -9.00 -2.03 8.48
N PRO A 134 -8.28 -1.93 9.60
CA PRO A 134 -8.85 -1.28 10.78
C PRO A 134 -9.17 0.20 10.50
N PRO A 135 -10.29 0.71 11.04
CA PRO A 135 -10.64 2.13 10.94
C PRO A 135 -9.73 2.96 11.86
N VAL A 136 -8.81 3.73 11.27
CA VAL A 136 -7.78 4.48 12.02
C VAL A 136 -7.53 5.84 11.38
N GLY A 137 -7.60 6.90 12.18
CA GLY A 137 -7.14 8.25 11.79
C GLY A 137 -5.64 8.44 12.05
N VAL A 138 -5.04 9.47 11.43
CA VAL A 138 -3.57 9.66 11.47
C VAL A 138 -3.00 9.81 12.88
N TYR A 139 -3.75 10.42 13.81
CA TYR A 139 -3.30 10.61 15.19
C TYR A 139 -3.43 9.35 16.07
N ASP A 140 -4.00 8.28 15.54
CA ASP A 140 -4.14 7.00 16.22
C ASP A 140 -3.27 5.89 15.60
N ILE A 141 -2.60 6.16 14.48
CA ILE A 141 -1.72 5.18 13.81
C ILE A 141 -0.69 4.61 14.79
N ALA A 142 0.05 5.47 15.50
CA ALA A 142 1.08 5.04 16.46
C ALA A 142 0.53 4.29 17.68
N LYS A 143 -0.78 4.41 17.96
CA LYS A 143 -1.46 3.72 19.08
C LYS A 143 -2.06 2.39 18.67
N LYS A 144 -2.50 2.28 17.41
CA LYS A 144 -3.27 1.13 16.89
C LYS A 144 -2.42 0.16 16.08
N LEU A 145 -1.51 0.67 15.24
CA LEU A 145 -0.69 -0.14 14.33
C LEU A 145 0.65 -0.56 15.00
N ILE A 146 0.56 -0.99 16.24
CA ILE A 146 1.62 -1.58 17.05
C ILE A 146 1.25 -3.02 17.43
N PRO A 147 2.19 -3.86 17.90
CA PRO A 147 1.93 -5.25 18.24
C PRO A 147 0.80 -5.43 19.25
N LYS A 148 0.04 -6.51 19.12
CA LYS A 148 -1.02 -6.90 20.07
C LYS A 148 -0.49 -7.04 21.50
N SER A 149 0.76 -7.48 21.66
CA SER A 149 1.44 -7.55 22.97
C SER A 149 1.57 -6.18 23.66
N ASP A 150 1.60 -5.10 22.88
CA ASP A 150 1.76 -3.73 23.34
C ASP A 150 0.42 -2.94 23.29
N GLY A 151 -0.68 -3.67 23.12
CA GLY A 151 -2.04 -3.12 23.13
C GLY A 151 -2.56 -2.66 21.75
N GLY A 152 -1.85 -2.97 20.67
CA GLY A 152 -2.24 -2.63 19.31
C GLY A 152 -3.00 -3.71 18.55
N LEU A 153 -2.99 -3.63 17.25
CA LEU A 153 -3.78 -4.48 16.35
C LEU A 153 -2.95 -5.43 15.49
N ILE A 154 -1.64 -5.16 15.28
CA ILE A 154 -0.82 -5.96 14.38
C ILE A 154 -0.30 -7.24 15.05
N GLU A 155 -0.03 -8.25 14.23
CA GLU A 155 0.43 -9.56 14.70
C GLU A 155 1.94 -9.60 14.91
N TYR A 156 2.68 -8.88 14.08
CA TYR A 156 4.16 -8.92 14.05
C TYR A 156 4.75 -7.52 13.99
N GLU A 157 5.90 -7.31 14.61
CA GLU A 157 6.76 -6.20 14.23
C GLU A 157 7.27 -6.40 12.79
N GLY A 158 7.25 -5.33 12.00
CA GLY A 158 7.60 -5.39 10.58
C GLY A 158 6.46 -5.92 9.70
N GLN A 159 5.22 -5.54 10.00
CA GLN A 159 4.02 -5.92 9.24
C GLN A 159 3.59 -4.83 8.27
N VAL A 160 3.00 -5.23 7.13
CA VAL A 160 2.21 -4.32 6.28
C VAL A 160 0.75 -4.35 6.69
N GLU A 161 0.06 -3.19 6.64
CA GLU A 161 -1.38 -3.13 6.92
C GLU A 161 -2.02 -1.94 6.18
N VAL A 162 -3.29 -2.06 5.84
CA VAL A 162 -4.08 -1.00 5.23
C VAL A 162 -5.12 -0.50 6.23
N ILE A 163 -5.24 0.81 6.40
CA ILE A 163 -6.24 1.40 7.30
C ILE A 163 -7.44 1.92 6.53
N SER A 164 -8.64 1.72 7.10
CA SER A 164 -9.87 2.23 6.52
C SER A 164 -10.15 3.67 6.96
N SER A 165 -10.64 4.47 6.03
CA SER A 165 -11.13 5.83 6.27
C SER A 165 -12.59 5.89 6.74
N ILE A 166 -13.25 4.76 6.85
CA ILE A 166 -14.61 4.63 7.38
C ILE A 166 -14.68 3.51 8.41
N ASP A 167 -15.60 3.61 9.35
CA ASP A 167 -15.86 2.58 10.35
C ASP A 167 -16.85 1.51 9.85
N LEU A 168 -17.23 0.59 10.75
CA LEU A 168 -18.19 -0.48 10.46
C LEU A 168 -19.65 0.01 10.32
N GLU A 169 -19.92 1.26 10.66
CA GLU A 169 -21.19 1.95 10.42
C GLU A 169 -21.13 2.80 9.13
N LYS A 170 -20.04 2.72 8.39
CA LYS A 170 -19.73 3.52 7.19
C LYS A 170 -19.62 5.03 7.43
N LYS A 171 -19.35 5.43 8.67
CA LYS A 171 -19.06 6.81 9.02
C LYS A 171 -17.59 7.14 8.75
N ASP A 172 -17.33 8.34 8.28
CA ASP A 172 -15.96 8.80 8.03
C ASP A 172 -15.16 8.90 9.34
N ILE A 173 -13.94 8.41 9.32
CA ILE A 173 -12.98 8.52 10.41
C ILE A 173 -12.39 9.93 10.43
N PRO A 174 -12.42 10.63 11.57
CA PRO A 174 -11.76 11.93 11.70
C PRO A 174 -10.27 11.85 11.38
N ASN A 175 -9.79 12.80 10.57
CA ASN A 175 -8.37 12.83 10.13
C ASN A 175 -7.93 11.51 9.47
N ASP A 176 -8.77 10.96 8.62
CA ASP A 176 -8.46 9.75 7.88
C ASP A 176 -7.26 9.92 6.94
N LEU A 177 -6.73 8.79 6.46
CA LEU A 177 -5.59 8.75 5.53
C LEU A 177 -5.97 8.13 4.18
N ARG A 178 -7.20 8.30 3.72
CA ARG A 178 -7.74 7.64 2.51
C ARG A 178 -6.79 7.64 1.31
N TRP A 179 -6.08 8.74 1.11
CA TRP A 179 -5.24 8.97 -0.07
C TRP A 179 -3.75 8.88 0.22
N GLY A 180 -3.38 8.55 1.43
CA GLY A 180 -2.01 8.65 1.88
C GLY A 180 -1.37 7.32 2.26
N VAL A 181 -0.14 7.46 2.74
CA VAL A 181 0.73 6.37 3.18
C VAL A 181 1.30 6.67 4.56
N TYR A 182 1.72 5.63 5.29
CA TYR A 182 2.27 5.78 6.63
C TYR A 182 3.34 4.74 6.94
N VAL A 183 4.18 5.07 7.94
CA VAL A 183 5.11 4.14 8.57
C VAL A 183 5.08 4.36 10.09
N VAL A 184 4.96 3.29 10.85
CA VAL A 184 5.12 3.28 12.31
C VAL A 184 6.55 2.88 12.64
N ILE A 185 7.19 3.68 13.46
CA ILE A 185 8.58 3.49 13.91
C ILE A 185 8.64 3.30 15.43
N LYS A 186 9.66 2.57 15.89
CA LYS A 186 9.91 2.31 17.31
C LYS A 186 11.21 2.98 17.74
N ALA A 187 11.18 3.62 18.90
CA ALA A 187 12.36 4.20 19.53
C ALA A 187 13.35 3.10 19.94
N GLN A 188 14.62 3.31 19.64
CA GLN A 188 15.69 2.35 19.93
C GLN A 188 16.15 2.42 21.41
N ASN A 189 15.97 3.58 22.02
CA ASN A 189 16.43 3.86 23.38
C ASN A 189 15.66 5.04 23.99
N GLN A 190 15.92 5.30 25.27
CA GLN A 190 15.24 6.37 26.00
C GLN A 190 15.48 7.77 25.42
N TYR A 191 16.67 8.03 24.87
CA TYR A 191 16.96 9.32 24.25
C TYR A 191 16.04 9.58 23.05
N VAL A 192 15.94 8.63 22.13
CA VAL A 192 15.06 8.73 20.94
C VAL A 192 13.59 8.85 21.36
N LYS A 193 13.16 8.11 22.39
CA LYS A 193 11.82 8.22 22.95
C LYS A 193 11.53 9.65 23.46
N ASN A 194 12.48 10.25 24.15
CA ASN A 194 12.35 11.63 24.60
C ASN A 194 12.28 12.59 23.40
N CYS A 195 13.10 12.38 22.37
CA CYS A 195 13.05 13.15 21.15
C CYS A 195 11.66 13.11 20.47
N PHE A 196 11.00 11.96 20.40
CA PHE A 196 9.65 11.89 19.84
C PHE A 196 8.70 12.87 20.53
N LYS A 197 8.76 12.93 21.86
CA LYS A 197 7.97 13.85 22.68
C LYS A 197 8.38 15.31 22.47
N ASP A 198 9.67 15.59 22.53
CA ASP A 198 10.21 16.96 22.50
C ASP A 198 9.99 17.63 21.14
N TYR A 199 10.02 16.84 20.05
CA TYR A 199 9.71 17.31 18.70
C TYR A 199 8.22 17.25 18.36
N GLY A 200 7.35 16.91 19.31
CA GLY A 200 5.89 16.92 19.12
C GLY A 200 5.37 15.85 18.14
N MET A 201 6.09 14.74 18.00
CA MET A 201 5.63 13.63 17.17
C MET A 201 4.41 12.93 17.81
N VAL A 202 3.54 12.42 16.99
CA VAL A 202 2.39 11.60 17.45
C VAL A 202 2.92 10.25 17.95
N THR A 203 2.65 9.94 19.22
CA THR A 203 3.12 8.71 19.86
C THR A 203 1.99 7.89 20.46
N ASP A 204 2.28 6.63 20.78
CA ASP A 204 1.47 5.81 21.68
C ASP A 204 1.56 6.32 23.13
N ALA A 205 0.79 5.73 24.04
CA ALA A 205 0.79 6.11 25.44
C ALA A 205 2.15 5.87 26.14
N SER A 206 2.91 4.88 25.70
CA SER A 206 4.24 4.59 26.26
C SER A 206 5.32 5.53 25.74
N GLY A 207 5.08 6.20 24.59
CA GLY A 207 6.06 7.00 23.86
C GLY A 207 7.13 6.17 23.13
N ASN A 208 6.99 4.86 23.08
CA ASN A 208 7.94 3.97 22.39
C ASN A 208 7.73 3.96 20.87
N TYR A 209 6.52 4.22 20.43
CA TYR A 209 6.10 4.17 19.03
C TYR A 209 5.70 5.56 18.55
N SER A 210 6.05 5.85 17.31
CA SER A 210 5.63 7.06 16.61
C SER A 210 5.23 6.73 15.19
N ALA A 211 4.50 7.62 14.53
CA ALA A 211 4.09 7.47 13.15
C ALA A 211 4.46 8.69 12.32
N ILE A 212 4.91 8.43 11.11
CA ILE A 212 5.05 9.43 10.05
C ILE A 212 4.08 9.07 8.93
N TRP A 213 3.53 10.07 8.26
CA TRP A 213 2.60 9.84 7.16
C TRP A 213 2.68 10.95 6.14
N ARG A 214 2.26 10.60 4.92
CA ARG A 214 2.02 11.53 3.83
C ARG A 214 0.54 11.42 3.45
N PRO A 215 -0.24 12.53 3.51
CA PRO A 215 -1.70 12.46 3.38
C PRO A 215 -2.22 12.28 1.95
N TYR A 216 -1.35 12.26 0.95
CA TYR A 216 -1.72 12.15 -0.46
C TYR A 216 -0.65 11.41 -1.27
N HIS A 217 -1.05 10.94 -2.45
CA HIS A 217 -0.17 10.45 -3.50
C HIS A 217 -0.69 10.92 -4.87
N TYR A 218 0.22 11.15 -5.81
CA TYR A 218 -0.13 11.63 -7.14
C TYR A 218 0.52 10.76 -8.22
N ILE A 219 -0.10 9.60 -8.47
CA ILE A 219 0.39 8.72 -9.53
C ILE A 219 0.40 9.44 -10.89
N GLY A 220 1.48 9.26 -11.63
CA GLY A 220 1.71 9.96 -12.89
C GLY A 220 2.28 11.37 -12.74
N LEU A 221 1.74 12.21 -11.85
CA LEU A 221 2.24 13.57 -11.65
C LEU A 221 3.63 13.59 -11.00
N GLU A 222 3.93 12.62 -10.15
CA GLU A 222 5.22 12.53 -9.45
C GLU A 222 6.22 11.62 -10.16
N LEU A 223 5.89 11.08 -11.33
CA LEU A 223 6.72 10.13 -12.07
C LEU A 223 8.10 10.69 -12.42
N ALA A 224 8.22 12.01 -12.59
CA ALA A 224 9.49 12.68 -12.82
C ALA A 224 10.55 12.35 -11.75
N GLN A 225 10.15 12.11 -10.51
CA GLN A 225 11.07 11.71 -9.43
C GLN A 225 11.82 10.40 -9.77
N SER A 226 11.07 9.38 -10.26
CA SER A 226 11.70 8.13 -10.70
C SER A 226 12.60 8.35 -11.92
N ILE A 227 12.20 9.22 -12.86
CA ILE A 227 12.99 9.50 -14.05
C ILE A 227 14.35 10.12 -13.65
N TYR A 228 14.33 11.15 -12.79
CA TYR A 228 15.55 11.80 -12.32
C TYR A 228 16.41 10.84 -11.48
N SER A 229 15.82 10.14 -10.52
CA SER A 229 16.53 9.18 -9.68
C SER A 229 17.23 8.09 -10.50
N VAL A 230 16.54 7.52 -11.48
CA VAL A 230 17.11 6.49 -12.36
C VAL A 230 18.17 7.07 -13.32
N ALA A 231 17.89 8.22 -13.94
CA ALA A 231 18.76 8.78 -14.97
C ALA A 231 20.03 9.44 -14.40
N LEU A 232 19.90 10.18 -13.30
CA LEU A 232 20.97 10.98 -12.71
C LEU A 232 21.62 10.28 -11.54
N ASP A 233 20.84 9.85 -10.54
CA ASP A 233 21.37 9.27 -9.30
C ASP A 233 21.69 7.78 -9.43
N LYS A 234 21.27 7.14 -10.53
CA LYS A 234 21.42 5.69 -10.76
C LYS A 234 20.77 4.85 -9.66
N LYS A 235 19.67 5.34 -9.11
CA LYS A 235 18.95 4.72 -8.00
C LYS A 235 17.48 4.43 -8.39
N ALA A 236 16.98 3.24 -8.01
CA ALA A 236 15.56 2.92 -8.12
C ALA A 236 14.77 3.59 -6.98
N THR A 237 13.56 4.05 -7.23
CA THR A 237 12.61 4.57 -6.21
C THR A 237 11.81 3.45 -5.52
N GLY A 238 12.13 2.22 -5.82
CA GLY A 238 11.59 1.00 -5.22
C GLY A 238 11.81 -0.18 -6.17
N PHE A 239 12.02 -1.36 -5.62
CA PHE A 239 12.12 -2.61 -6.39
C PHE A 239 11.93 -3.83 -5.50
N THR A 240 11.38 -4.90 -6.07
CA THR A 240 11.22 -6.17 -5.37
C THR A 240 12.56 -6.84 -5.09
N LYS A 241 12.82 -7.12 -3.81
CA LYS A 241 14.06 -7.79 -3.34
C LYS A 241 13.89 -9.30 -3.25
N LYS A 242 12.72 -9.77 -2.82
CA LYS A 242 12.38 -11.19 -2.71
C LYS A 242 10.86 -11.37 -2.68
N TYR A 243 10.39 -12.59 -2.87
CA TYR A 243 8.98 -12.96 -2.67
C TYR A 243 8.78 -13.32 -1.20
N ASN A 244 8.22 -12.42 -0.40
CA ASN A 244 7.81 -12.62 0.98
C ASN A 244 6.32 -12.93 1.08
N SER A 245 5.55 -12.39 0.17
CA SER A 245 4.10 -12.43 0.14
C SER A 245 3.62 -12.62 -1.28
N ASP A 246 2.41 -13.10 -1.41
CA ASP A 246 1.71 -13.22 -2.68
C ASP A 246 0.26 -12.77 -2.49
N VAL A 247 -0.48 -12.61 -3.58
CA VAL A 247 -1.89 -12.26 -3.56
C VAL A 247 -2.71 -13.49 -3.94
N ALA A 248 -3.50 -13.98 -2.98
CA ALA A 248 -4.45 -15.05 -3.24
C ALA A 248 -5.74 -14.50 -3.85
N THR A 249 -6.30 -15.21 -4.82
CA THR A 249 -7.56 -14.83 -5.45
C THR A 249 -8.72 -15.65 -4.87
N TYR A 250 -9.77 -14.94 -4.42
CA TYR A 250 -10.99 -15.53 -3.87
C TYR A 250 -12.18 -15.26 -4.79
N ALA A 251 -13.06 -16.26 -4.95
CA ALA A 251 -14.31 -16.09 -5.68
C ALA A 251 -15.29 -15.19 -4.90
N LYS A 252 -15.94 -14.26 -5.58
CA LYS A 252 -17.03 -13.44 -5.04
C LYS A 252 -18.40 -14.11 -5.14
N LYS A 253 -18.51 -15.14 -5.96
CA LYS A 253 -19.73 -15.89 -6.27
C LYS A 253 -19.39 -17.32 -6.64
N ASP A 254 -20.40 -18.18 -6.72
CA ASP A 254 -20.23 -19.51 -7.33
C ASP A 254 -19.87 -19.37 -8.79
N LEU A 255 -18.84 -20.11 -9.20
CA LEU A 255 -18.33 -20.11 -10.57
C LEU A 255 -18.70 -21.42 -11.27
N LYS A 256 -19.21 -21.33 -12.49
CA LYS A 256 -19.53 -22.50 -13.32
C LYS A 256 -18.30 -22.98 -14.08
N ILE A 257 -18.29 -24.26 -14.44
CA ILE A 257 -17.25 -24.84 -15.29
C ILE A 257 -17.21 -24.08 -16.62
N GLY A 258 -16.04 -23.61 -17.02
CA GLY A 258 -15.83 -22.82 -18.25
C GLY A 258 -16.17 -21.34 -18.10
N GLU A 259 -16.63 -20.86 -16.95
CA GLU A 259 -16.82 -19.44 -16.72
C GLU A 259 -15.47 -18.70 -16.74
N LYS A 260 -15.41 -17.61 -17.50
CA LYS A 260 -14.20 -16.82 -17.63
C LYS A 260 -14.02 -15.89 -16.42
N LEU A 261 -12.84 -15.94 -15.79
CA LEU A 261 -12.47 -14.99 -14.77
C LEU A 261 -12.17 -13.64 -15.41
N ASP A 262 -12.71 -12.59 -14.82
CA ASP A 262 -12.63 -11.22 -15.34
C ASP A 262 -11.54 -10.35 -14.69
N GLY A 263 -10.80 -10.92 -13.73
CA GLY A 263 -9.63 -10.31 -13.11
C GLY A 263 -9.94 -9.21 -12.11
N GLU A 264 -8.91 -8.44 -11.76
CA GLU A 264 -8.92 -7.39 -10.73
C GLU A 264 -10.09 -6.42 -10.88
N GLY A 265 -10.77 -6.11 -9.77
CA GLY A 265 -11.91 -5.19 -9.73
C GLY A 265 -13.15 -5.68 -10.45
N GLY A 266 -13.18 -6.93 -10.91
CA GLY A 266 -14.28 -7.51 -11.68
C GLY A 266 -15.44 -8.05 -10.86
N PHE A 267 -16.25 -8.90 -11.52
CA PHE A 267 -17.47 -9.50 -10.94
C PHE A 267 -17.21 -10.84 -10.27
N CYS A 268 -16.18 -11.57 -10.70
CA CYS A 268 -16.00 -12.98 -10.36
C CYS A 268 -15.17 -13.20 -9.11
N SER A 269 -14.15 -12.38 -8.88
CA SER A 269 -13.12 -12.63 -7.89
C SER A 269 -12.57 -11.36 -7.26
N ARG A 270 -11.85 -11.53 -6.16
CA ARG A 270 -11.09 -10.49 -5.49
C ARG A 270 -9.73 -11.01 -5.02
N GLY A 271 -8.76 -10.12 -4.88
CA GLY A 271 -7.47 -10.37 -4.28
C GLY A 271 -7.48 -10.20 -2.75
N LYS A 272 -6.66 -11.00 -2.09
CA LYS A 272 -6.42 -10.89 -0.64
C LYS A 272 -4.94 -11.13 -0.33
#